data_43931d679617d0c4c4e135e1249219be
#
_entry.id   43931d679617d0c4c4e135e1249219be
#
_cell.length_a   1.000
_cell.length_b   1.000
_cell.length_c   1.000
_cell.angle_alpha   90.00
_cell.angle_beta   90.00
_cell.angle_gamma   90.00
#
_symmetry.space_group_name_H-M   'P 1'
#
loop_
_entity.id
_entity.type
_entity.pdbx_description
1 polymer ?
#
loop_
_entity_poly.entity_id
_entity_poly.type
_entity_poly.pdbx_seq_one_letter_code
_entity_poly.pdbx_strand_id
1 'polypeptide(L)'
;DWNDCLRLGADGESTFVALQFYYAMTILKEFAAYKKDDEYITYLDESQEKLGKIIQELCWNEDRFIRGFTGDGQVIGKRDDPEANMWLNPQSWAVISGFASDEQADKALEMVYERLNTEYGAILMDPPYHAHAFDGALAVIYNAGTKENAGIFSQSQGWIILAEALKGHGDRAFKYFIENAPAAQNDRAEIRRLEPYCYGQFTEGKASPNFGRSHVHWLTGTASTVMVGCVEGILGMRPDFYGLHIAPSIPKAWDGFEIEKDFRGCHLHIVVKNPAVSYTHLTLPTTSRV
;
A
#
# COMPACT_ATOMS: atom_id res chain seq x y z
N ASP A 1 -3.20 -11.08 11.46
CA ASP A 1 -2.38 -10.18 10.66
C ASP A 1 -2.02 -10.85 9.33
N TRP A 2 -1.68 -10.06 8.31
CA TRP A 2 -1.27 -10.56 6.99
C TRP A 2 0.10 -11.25 7.00
N ASN A 3 0.98 -10.85 7.90
CA ASN A 3 2.30 -11.47 8.08
C ASN A 3 2.18 -12.77 8.88
N ASP A 4 2.21 -13.92 8.22
CA ASP A 4 2.09 -15.24 8.86
C ASP A 4 3.23 -15.53 9.86
N CYS A 5 4.40 -14.97 9.59
CA CYS A 5 5.60 -15.14 10.41
C CYS A 5 5.77 -14.06 11.49
N LEU A 6 4.78 -13.23 11.72
CA LEU A 6 4.76 -12.25 12.79
C LEU A 6 3.64 -12.59 13.78
N ARG A 7 3.97 -13.33 14.84
CA ARG A 7 3.02 -13.77 15.86
C ARG A 7 3.15 -12.91 17.10
N LEU A 8 2.25 -11.97 17.24
CA LEU A 8 2.29 -11.00 18.35
C LEU A 8 1.76 -11.53 19.68
N GLY A 9 1.17 -12.75 19.68
CA GLY A 9 0.52 -13.35 20.86
C GLY A 9 -0.97 -13.06 20.94
N ALA A 10 -1.66 -13.65 21.92
CA ALA A 10 -3.12 -13.56 22.05
C ALA A 10 -3.61 -12.12 22.28
N ASP A 11 -2.87 -11.35 23.06
CA ASP A 11 -3.17 -9.96 23.40
C ASP A 11 -2.30 -8.97 22.60
N GLY A 12 -1.62 -9.47 21.56
CA GLY A 12 -0.79 -8.65 20.69
C GLY A 12 -1.62 -7.83 19.70
N GLU A 13 -1.14 -6.64 19.36
CA GLU A 13 -1.84 -5.70 18.49
C GLU A 13 -0.98 -5.27 17.29
N SER A 14 -1.59 -5.23 16.12
CA SER A 14 -0.94 -4.85 14.87
C SER A 14 -1.36 -3.45 14.45
N THR A 15 -0.40 -2.54 14.29
CA THR A 15 -0.67 -1.20 13.74
C THR A 15 -1.29 -1.28 12.34
N PHE A 16 -0.80 -2.20 11.51
CA PHE A 16 -1.34 -2.44 10.17
C PHE A 16 -2.84 -2.81 10.21
N VAL A 17 -3.24 -3.74 11.10
CA VAL A 17 -4.65 -4.14 11.26
C VAL A 17 -5.49 -3.02 11.87
N ALA A 18 -4.95 -2.27 12.83
CA ALA A 18 -5.64 -1.11 13.41
C ALA A 18 -5.95 -0.04 12.34
N LEU A 19 -5.01 0.23 11.43
CA LEU A 19 -5.22 1.15 10.31
C LEU A 19 -6.25 0.63 9.29
N GLN A 20 -6.26 -0.68 9.02
CA GLN A 20 -7.31 -1.30 8.20
C GLN A 20 -8.67 -1.20 8.87
N PHE A 21 -8.74 -1.39 10.18
CA PHE A 21 -10.00 -1.24 10.92
C PHE A 21 -10.48 0.21 10.94
N TYR A 22 -9.55 1.18 11.07
CA TYR A 22 -9.86 2.60 10.92
C TYR A 22 -10.49 2.90 9.55
N TYR A 23 -9.90 2.36 8.48
CA TYR A 23 -10.44 2.49 7.12
C TYR A 23 -11.81 1.82 6.97
N ALA A 24 -11.99 0.62 7.52
CA ALA A 24 -13.26 -0.09 7.47
C ALA A 24 -14.40 0.73 8.12
N MET A 25 -14.12 1.42 9.24
CA MET A 25 -15.10 2.31 9.86
C MET A 25 -15.46 3.50 8.95
N THR A 26 -14.50 4.05 8.20
CA THR A 26 -14.78 5.10 7.20
C THR A 26 -15.77 4.61 6.14
N ILE A 27 -15.53 3.43 5.56
CA ILE A 27 -16.42 2.85 4.55
C ILE A 27 -17.79 2.49 5.14
N LEU A 28 -17.82 1.97 6.36
CA LEU A 28 -19.09 1.66 7.04
C LEU A 28 -19.92 2.91 7.33
N LYS A 29 -19.29 4.05 7.63
CA LYS A 29 -20.00 5.34 7.79
C LYS A 29 -20.66 5.80 6.49
N GLU A 30 -19.96 5.68 5.36
CA GLU A 30 -20.56 5.98 4.05
C GLU A 30 -21.78 5.08 3.77
N PHE A 31 -21.67 3.79 4.09
CA PHE A 31 -22.76 2.84 3.95
C PHE A 31 -23.92 3.17 4.89
N ALA A 32 -23.66 3.50 6.16
CA ALA A 32 -24.66 3.90 7.13
C ALA A 32 -25.37 5.21 6.68
N ALA A 33 -24.64 6.17 6.17
CA ALA A 33 -25.18 7.42 5.60
C ALA A 33 -26.13 7.14 4.42
N TYR A 34 -25.73 6.24 3.52
CA TYR A 34 -26.58 5.80 2.42
C TYR A 34 -27.88 5.15 2.92
N LYS A 35 -27.80 4.40 4.04
CA LYS A 35 -28.95 3.78 4.70
C LYS A 35 -29.73 4.72 5.61
N LYS A 36 -29.22 5.94 5.87
CA LYS A 36 -29.78 6.93 6.81
C LYS A 36 -29.84 6.39 8.26
N ASP A 37 -28.79 5.70 8.67
CA ASP A 37 -28.61 5.14 10.01
C ASP A 37 -27.71 6.06 10.86
N ASP A 38 -28.30 7.13 11.39
CA ASP A 38 -27.57 8.15 12.14
C ASP A 38 -27.04 7.62 13.49
N GLU A 39 -27.70 6.65 14.10
CA GLU A 39 -27.25 6.02 15.34
C GLU A 39 -25.95 5.25 15.09
N TYR A 40 -25.91 4.46 14.04
CA TYR A 40 -24.71 3.71 13.71
C TYR A 40 -23.54 4.60 13.25
N ILE A 41 -23.83 5.72 12.57
CA ILE A 41 -22.81 6.74 12.23
C ILE A 41 -22.17 7.29 13.50
N THR A 42 -23.00 7.69 14.50
CA THR A 42 -22.50 8.20 15.79
C THR A 42 -21.60 7.19 16.50
N TYR A 43 -22.02 5.93 16.56
CA TYR A 43 -21.21 4.84 17.14
C TYR A 43 -19.87 4.66 16.43
N LEU A 44 -19.87 4.72 15.09
CA LEU A 44 -18.65 4.59 14.29
C LEU A 44 -17.73 5.79 14.46
N ASP A 45 -18.27 7.01 14.56
CA ASP A 45 -17.48 8.23 14.79
C ASP A 45 -16.77 8.17 16.15
N GLU A 46 -17.48 7.83 17.23
CA GLU A 46 -16.88 7.68 18.55
C GLU A 46 -15.81 6.58 18.59
N SER A 47 -16.10 5.44 17.95
CA SER A 47 -15.17 4.31 17.88
C SER A 47 -13.91 4.65 17.09
N GLN A 48 -14.06 5.34 15.94
CA GLN A 48 -12.96 5.74 15.08
C GLN A 48 -12.11 6.83 15.75
N GLU A 49 -12.73 7.79 16.43
CA GLU A 49 -12.02 8.81 17.20
C GLU A 49 -11.18 8.19 18.33
N LYS A 50 -11.77 7.25 19.08
CA LYS A 50 -11.05 6.52 20.14
C LYS A 50 -9.86 5.74 19.59
N LEU A 51 -10.06 4.97 18.53
CA LEU A 51 -8.99 4.21 17.89
C LEU A 51 -7.92 5.15 17.33
N GLY A 52 -8.32 6.23 16.68
CA GLY A 52 -7.39 7.23 16.13
C GLY A 52 -6.49 7.87 17.18
N LYS A 53 -7.02 8.21 18.35
CA LYS A 53 -6.22 8.72 19.48
C LYS A 53 -5.15 7.71 19.93
N ILE A 54 -5.55 6.44 20.05
CA ILE A 54 -4.64 5.35 20.44
C ILE A 54 -3.52 5.17 19.38
N ILE A 55 -3.88 5.10 18.11
CA ILE A 55 -2.88 4.95 17.03
C ILE A 55 -1.92 6.15 17.01
N GLN A 56 -2.45 7.37 17.15
CA GLN A 56 -1.62 8.59 17.16
C GLN A 56 -0.66 8.61 18.32
N GLU A 57 -1.11 8.22 19.51
CA GLU A 57 -0.31 8.27 20.74
C GLU A 57 0.74 7.15 20.81
N LEU A 58 0.37 5.93 20.37
CA LEU A 58 1.19 4.76 20.60
C LEU A 58 1.95 4.27 19.35
N CYS A 59 1.46 4.56 18.15
CA CYS A 59 2.01 3.95 16.95
C CYS A 59 2.89 4.88 16.09
N TRP A 60 2.79 6.21 16.26
CA TRP A 60 3.67 7.14 15.55
C TRP A 60 5.02 7.27 16.28
N ASN A 61 6.11 6.99 15.56
CA ASN A 61 7.47 7.04 16.10
C ASN A 61 8.38 7.89 15.19
N GLU A 62 8.40 9.19 15.42
CA GLU A 62 9.21 10.22 14.77
C GLU A 62 8.96 10.43 13.26
N ASP A 63 9.24 9.42 12.43
CA ASP A 63 9.18 9.48 10.98
C ASP A 63 8.46 8.28 10.36
N ARG A 64 7.90 7.39 11.19
CA ARG A 64 7.24 6.16 10.77
C ARG A 64 6.19 5.68 11.75
N PHE A 65 5.30 4.82 11.28
CA PHE A 65 4.42 4.05 12.15
C PHE A 65 5.12 2.74 12.53
N ILE A 66 5.09 2.39 13.82
CA ILE A 66 5.62 1.12 14.32
C ILE A 66 4.84 -0.06 13.74
N ARG A 67 5.38 -1.29 13.89
CA ARG A 67 4.72 -2.49 13.37
C ARG A 67 3.60 -3.00 14.28
N GLY A 68 3.77 -2.91 15.59
CA GLY A 68 2.78 -3.37 16.55
C GLY A 68 3.35 -3.63 17.94
N PHE A 69 2.56 -4.36 18.72
CA PHE A 69 2.87 -4.71 20.11
C PHE A 69 2.70 -6.22 20.30
N THR A 70 3.61 -6.84 21.04
CA THR A 70 3.43 -8.21 21.51
C THR A 70 2.43 -8.26 22.67
N GLY A 71 1.88 -9.42 22.97
CA GLY A 71 0.95 -9.61 24.08
C GLY A 71 1.54 -9.33 25.46
N ASP A 72 2.86 -9.31 25.61
CA ASP A 72 3.57 -8.90 26.82
C ASP A 72 4.01 -7.41 26.79
N GLY A 73 3.56 -6.66 25.79
CA GLY A 73 3.76 -5.21 25.69
C GLY A 73 5.07 -4.75 25.03
N GLN A 74 5.84 -5.66 24.44
CA GLN A 74 7.02 -5.24 23.67
C GLN A 74 6.58 -4.54 22.38
N VAL A 75 7.18 -3.38 22.10
CA VAL A 75 6.95 -2.61 20.87
C VAL A 75 7.84 -3.11 19.76
N ILE A 76 7.27 -3.31 18.58
CA ILE A 76 7.96 -3.84 17.38
C ILE A 76 8.02 -2.76 16.29
N GLY A 77 9.18 -2.57 15.69
CA GLY A 77 9.36 -1.64 14.56
C GLY A 77 9.62 -0.20 14.97
N LYS A 78 10.15 0.03 16.17
CA LYS A 78 10.65 1.35 16.57
C LYS A 78 11.93 1.69 15.79
N ARG A 79 12.15 2.98 15.61
CA ARG A 79 13.35 3.49 14.93
C ARG A 79 14.66 2.95 15.49
N ASP A 80 14.73 2.79 16.82
CA ASP A 80 15.93 2.34 17.52
C ASP A 80 16.05 0.82 17.65
N ASP A 81 15.10 0.05 17.11
CA ASP A 81 15.21 -1.39 17.09
C ASP A 81 16.42 -1.81 16.20
N PRO A 82 17.25 -2.75 16.66
CA PRO A 82 18.46 -3.13 15.91
C PRO A 82 18.14 -3.85 14.59
N GLU A 83 16.98 -4.51 14.52
CA GLU A 83 16.47 -5.23 13.36
C GLU A 83 14.99 -4.88 13.12
N ALA A 84 14.54 -4.97 11.90
CA ALA A 84 13.15 -4.73 11.50
C ALA A 84 12.56 -3.41 12.03
N ASN A 85 13.34 -2.33 11.97
CA ASN A 85 12.94 -1.02 12.48
C ASN A 85 12.19 -0.16 11.46
N MET A 86 12.00 -0.66 10.24
CA MET A 86 11.20 -0.03 9.19
C MET A 86 10.34 -1.09 8.50
N TRP A 87 9.03 -0.87 8.42
CA TRP A 87 8.07 -1.79 7.84
C TRP A 87 7.21 -1.10 6.79
N LEU A 88 6.97 -1.76 5.65
CA LEU A 88 6.22 -1.24 4.53
C LEU A 88 4.72 -1.08 4.83
N ASN A 89 4.11 -2.13 5.38
CA ASN A 89 2.65 -2.22 5.50
C ASN A 89 2.02 -1.13 6.37
N PRO A 90 2.54 -0.79 7.57
CA PRO A 90 1.99 0.29 8.37
C PRO A 90 2.03 1.64 7.67
N GLN A 91 3.11 1.94 6.93
CA GLN A 91 3.27 3.23 6.26
C GLN A 91 2.25 3.38 5.12
N SER A 92 2.17 2.40 4.24
CA SER A 92 1.21 2.44 3.13
C SER A 92 -0.24 2.51 3.62
N TRP A 93 -0.60 1.74 4.65
CA TRP A 93 -1.96 1.72 5.19
C TRP A 93 -2.31 2.94 6.05
N ALA A 94 -1.35 3.61 6.65
CA ALA A 94 -1.60 4.89 7.33
C ALA A 94 -2.07 5.96 6.33
N VAL A 95 -1.56 5.92 5.10
CA VAL A 95 -1.99 6.80 4.01
C VAL A 95 -3.30 6.32 3.39
N ILE A 96 -3.42 5.05 3.03
CA ILE A 96 -4.63 4.47 2.41
C ILE A 96 -5.86 4.67 3.29
N SER A 97 -5.72 4.51 4.59
CA SER A 97 -6.81 4.68 5.54
C SER A 97 -7.25 6.13 5.73
N GLY A 98 -6.47 7.10 5.26
CA GLY A 98 -6.67 8.51 5.53
C GLY A 98 -6.37 8.91 6.99
N PHE A 99 -5.68 8.03 7.75
CA PHE A 99 -5.33 8.29 9.14
C PHE A 99 -4.17 9.26 9.29
N ALA A 100 -3.10 9.05 8.52
CA ALA A 100 -1.90 9.89 8.61
C ALA A 100 -2.20 11.34 8.22
N SER A 101 -1.72 12.30 9.02
CA SER A 101 -1.67 13.70 8.58
C SER A 101 -0.78 13.84 7.34
N ASP A 102 -0.90 14.94 6.61
CA ASP A 102 -0.06 15.19 5.43
C ASP A 102 1.43 15.10 5.77
N GLU A 103 1.85 15.69 6.88
CA GLU A 103 3.25 15.65 7.34
C GLU A 103 3.71 14.22 7.70
N GLN A 104 2.86 13.45 8.38
CA GLN A 104 3.16 12.06 8.72
C GLN A 104 3.23 11.19 7.48
N ALA A 105 2.30 11.36 6.55
CA ALA A 105 2.27 10.64 5.29
C ALA A 105 3.54 10.90 4.47
N ASP A 106 3.92 12.17 4.31
CA ASP A 106 5.10 12.55 3.54
C ASP A 106 6.38 11.99 4.16
N LYS A 107 6.54 12.08 5.50
CA LYS A 107 7.69 11.48 6.21
C LYS A 107 7.73 9.96 6.06
N ALA A 108 6.61 9.28 6.31
CA ALA A 108 6.54 7.83 6.25
C ALA A 108 6.82 7.30 4.84
N LEU A 109 6.27 7.93 3.81
CA LEU A 109 6.50 7.54 2.41
C LEU A 109 7.94 7.86 1.96
N GLU A 110 8.55 8.95 2.45
CA GLU A 110 9.95 9.23 2.19
C GLU A 110 10.85 8.16 2.79
N MET A 111 10.60 7.75 4.04
CA MET A 111 11.35 6.65 4.66
C MET A 111 11.18 5.32 3.93
N VAL A 112 9.98 5.03 3.42
CA VAL A 112 9.78 3.86 2.54
C VAL A 112 10.65 3.97 1.30
N TYR A 113 10.64 5.11 0.63
CA TYR A 113 11.39 5.32 -0.60
C TYR A 113 12.90 5.20 -0.38
N GLU A 114 13.43 5.83 0.66
CA GLU A 114 14.86 5.80 0.98
C GLU A 114 15.36 4.44 1.47
N ARG A 115 14.56 3.76 2.30
CA ARG A 115 14.99 2.58 3.02
C ARG A 115 14.57 1.27 2.37
N LEU A 116 13.35 1.20 1.86
CA LEU A 116 12.73 -0.04 1.40
C LEU A 116 12.73 -0.21 -0.12
N ASN A 117 12.78 0.87 -0.90
CA ASN A 117 12.73 0.78 -2.35
C ASN A 117 13.96 0.09 -2.94
N THR A 118 13.74 -0.70 -3.99
CA THR A 118 14.77 -1.36 -4.80
C THR A 118 14.34 -1.36 -6.27
N GLU A 119 15.23 -1.71 -7.16
CA GLU A 119 14.95 -1.85 -8.60
C GLU A 119 13.98 -3.00 -8.96
N TYR A 120 13.55 -3.80 -7.98
CA TYR A 120 12.57 -4.89 -8.13
C TYR A 120 11.31 -4.68 -7.30
N GLY A 121 11.16 -3.51 -6.67
CA GLY A 121 10.08 -3.14 -5.77
C GLY A 121 10.54 -2.90 -4.34
N ALA A 122 9.62 -2.56 -3.45
CA ALA A 122 9.90 -2.28 -2.05
C ALA A 122 9.99 -3.57 -1.22
N ILE A 123 11.07 -3.71 -0.43
CA ILE A 123 11.21 -4.80 0.56
C ILE A 123 10.22 -4.61 1.70
N LEU A 124 9.82 -5.71 2.32
CA LEU A 124 8.78 -5.70 3.34
C LEU A 124 9.21 -5.02 4.64
N MET A 125 10.47 -5.13 4.99
CA MET A 125 11.08 -4.49 6.17
C MET A 125 12.60 -4.35 6.03
N ASP A 126 13.20 -3.49 6.85
CA ASP A 126 14.64 -3.24 6.93
C ASP A 126 15.05 -2.84 8.35
N PRO A 127 16.20 -3.29 8.89
CA PRO A 127 17.02 -4.42 8.44
C PRO A 127 16.30 -5.77 8.59
N PRO A 128 16.75 -6.85 7.91
CA PRO A 128 16.20 -8.18 8.13
C PRO A 128 16.50 -8.69 9.55
N TYR A 129 15.70 -9.63 10.02
CA TYR A 129 16.01 -10.38 11.23
C TYR A 129 17.14 -11.39 11.00
N HIS A 130 18.09 -11.43 11.92
CA HIS A 130 19.13 -12.46 12.02
C HIS A 130 19.01 -13.24 13.33
N ALA A 131 18.32 -12.69 14.31
CA ALA A 131 18.04 -13.32 15.60
C ALA A 131 16.55 -13.20 15.94
N HIS A 132 16.09 -13.97 16.91
CA HIS A 132 14.77 -13.82 17.47
C HIS A 132 14.74 -12.57 18.36
N ALA A 133 14.10 -11.51 17.87
CA ALA A 133 13.88 -10.28 18.67
C ALA A 133 12.84 -10.53 19.78
N PHE A 134 11.94 -11.49 19.59
CA PHE A 134 10.94 -11.98 20.54
C PHE A 134 10.42 -13.34 20.05
N ASP A 135 9.76 -14.11 20.92
CA ASP A 135 9.33 -15.49 20.59
C ASP A 135 8.43 -15.60 19.35
N GLY A 136 7.68 -14.55 19.02
CA GLY A 136 6.81 -14.48 17.85
C GLY A 136 7.48 -14.05 16.55
N ALA A 137 8.77 -13.68 16.56
CA ALA A 137 9.50 -13.22 15.37
C ALA A 137 9.96 -14.41 14.49
N LEU A 138 9.00 -15.17 13.98
CA LEU A 138 9.29 -16.37 13.18
C LEU A 138 9.89 -16.08 11.80
N ALA A 139 9.95 -14.81 11.39
CA ALA A 139 10.56 -14.43 10.11
C ALA A 139 12.02 -14.89 9.98
N VAL A 140 12.73 -15.09 11.10
CA VAL A 140 14.09 -15.63 11.12
C VAL A 140 14.25 -17.06 10.58
N ILE A 141 13.14 -17.80 10.39
CA ILE A 141 13.18 -19.10 9.69
C ILE A 141 13.49 -18.95 8.21
N TYR A 142 13.30 -17.77 7.66
CA TYR A 142 13.68 -17.42 6.31
C TYR A 142 15.02 -16.70 6.30
N ASN A 143 15.86 -17.04 5.33
CA ASN A 143 17.09 -16.29 5.11
C ASN A 143 16.81 -14.80 4.88
N ALA A 144 17.72 -13.95 5.35
CA ALA A 144 17.64 -12.52 5.12
C ALA A 144 17.43 -12.19 3.63
N GLY A 145 16.50 -11.33 3.32
CA GLY A 145 16.08 -10.97 1.96
C GLY A 145 15.07 -11.93 1.33
N THR A 146 14.52 -12.91 2.05
CA THR A 146 13.54 -13.85 1.48
C THR A 146 12.19 -13.77 2.20
N LYS A 147 11.11 -13.94 1.46
CA LYS A 147 9.72 -13.92 1.99
C LYS A 147 9.48 -12.75 2.94
N GLU A 148 9.01 -13.05 4.16
CA GLU A 148 8.70 -12.04 5.18
C GLU A 148 9.93 -11.48 5.91
N ASN A 149 11.11 -12.05 5.67
CA ASN A 149 12.36 -11.54 6.23
C ASN A 149 13.09 -10.61 5.23
N ALA A 150 12.56 -9.42 5.04
CA ALA A 150 13.07 -8.39 4.12
C ALA A 150 13.07 -8.80 2.63
N GLY A 151 12.21 -9.74 2.22
CA GLY A 151 11.90 -9.99 0.82
C GLY A 151 10.99 -8.89 0.25
N ILE A 152 10.93 -8.81 -1.07
CA ILE A 152 9.97 -7.97 -1.80
C ILE A 152 8.69 -8.79 -1.96
N PHE A 153 7.74 -8.62 -1.04
CA PHE A 153 6.45 -9.30 -1.16
C PHE A 153 5.59 -8.58 -2.20
N SER A 154 5.21 -9.29 -3.25
CA SER A 154 4.63 -8.65 -4.44
C SER A 154 3.25 -8.06 -4.17
N GLN A 155 2.43 -8.66 -3.31
CA GLN A 155 1.10 -8.15 -2.99
C GLN A 155 1.13 -6.76 -2.32
N SER A 156 2.10 -6.50 -1.45
CA SER A 156 2.23 -5.22 -0.75
C SER A 156 2.64 -4.06 -1.68
N GLN A 157 3.14 -4.38 -2.88
CA GLN A 157 3.48 -3.35 -3.87
C GLN A 157 2.25 -2.58 -4.34
N GLY A 158 1.09 -3.23 -4.49
CA GLY A 158 -0.15 -2.53 -4.83
C GLY A 158 -0.56 -1.49 -3.78
N TRP A 159 -0.29 -1.75 -2.51
CA TRP A 159 -0.60 -0.80 -1.43
C TRP A 159 0.31 0.42 -1.46
N ILE A 160 1.60 0.27 -1.69
CA ILE A 160 2.50 1.43 -1.77
C ILE A 160 2.24 2.26 -3.03
N ILE A 161 1.91 1.63 -4.16
CA ILE A 161 1.49 2.32 -5.38
C ILE A 161 0.26 3.19 -5.09
N LEU A 162 -0.76 2.63 -4.43
CA LEU A 162 -1.97 3.35 -4.06
C LEU A 162 -1.66 4.51 -3.10
N ALA A 163 -0.87 4.26 -2.05
CA ALA A 163 -0.52 5.28 -1.06
C ALA A 163 0.20 6.47 -1.68
N GLU A 164 1.21 6.25 -2.52
CA GLU A 164 1.92 7.31 -3.22
C GLU A 164 1.00 8.10 -4.17
N ALA A 165 0.13 7.38 -4.90
CA ALA A 165 -0.81 8.03 -5.80
C ALA A 165 -1.83 8.89 -5.05
N LEU A 166 -2.33 8.44 -3.89
CA LEU A 166 -3.25 9.21 -3.03
C LEU A 166 -2.63 10.50 -2.52
N LYS A 167 -1.29 10.53 -2.36
CA LYS A 167 -0.54 11.74 -2.00
C LYS A 167 -0.16 12.62 -3.20
N GLY A 168 -0.54 12.23 -4.41
CA GLY A 168 -0.20 12.97 -5.63
C GLY A 168 1.22 12.73 -6.14
N HIS A 169 1.92 11.72 -5.63
CA HIS A 169 3.27 11.36 -6.03
C HIS A 169 3.29 10.44 -7.27
N GLY A 170 2.68 10.87 -8.38
CA GLY A 170 2.45 10.06 -9.57
C GLY A 170 3.72 9.45 -10.17
N ASP A 171 4.83 10.18 -10.21
CA ASP A 171 6.11 9.67 -10.69
C ASP A 171 6.60 8.48 -9.83
N ARG A 172 6.45 8.60 -8.50
CA ARG A 172 6.89 7.59 -7.54
C ARG A 172 5.97 6.36 -7.56
N ALA A 173 4.65 6.58 -7.63
CA ALA A 173 3.66 5.50 -7.77
C ALA A 173 3.91 4.68 -9.04
N PHE A 174 4.15 5.35 -10.17
CA PHE A 174 4.45 4.68 -11.44
C PHE A 174 5.80 3.95 -11.40
N LYS A 175 6.81 4.52 -10.72
CA LYS A 175 8.11 3.87 -10.52
C LYS A 175 7.95 2.54 -9.77
N TYR A 176 7.22 2.50 -8.65
CA TYR A 176 6.92 1.26 -7.91
C TYR A 176 6.17 0.23 -8.77
N PHE A 177 5.24 0.71 -9.61
CA PHE A 177 4.56 -0.18 -10.55
C PHE A 177 5.53 -0.83 -11.52
N ILE A 178 6.39 -0.06 -12.19
CA ILE A 178 7.36 -0.56 -13.18
C ILE A 178 8.39 -1.51 -12.53
N GLU A 179 8.88 -1.19 -11.36
CA GLU A 179 9.84 -2.02 -10.63
C GLU A 179 9.27 -3.39 -10.26
N ASN A 180 7.96 -3.51 -10.06
CA ASN A 180 7.29 -4.78 -9.74
C ASN A 180 6.62 -5.44 -10.94
N ALA A 181 6.35 -4.72 -12.03
CA ALA A 181 5.61 -5.23 -13.19
C ALA A 181 6.37 -6.35 -13.90
N PRO A 182 5.77 -7.55 -14.09
CA PRO A 182 6.44 -8.68 -14.72
C PRO A 182 7.02 -8.35 -16.10
N ALA A 183 6.23 -7.69 -16.95
CA ALA A 183 6.64 -7.36 -18.31
C ALA A 183 7.80 -6.35 -18.36
N ALA A 184 7.92 -5.47 -17.37
CA ALA A 184 9.01 -4.50 -17.29
C ALA A 184 10.35 -5.10 -16.80
N GLN A 185 10.35 -6.36 -16.37
CA GLN A 185 11.54 -7.08 -15.87
C GLN A 185 12.03 -8.16 -16.85
N ASN A 186 11.55 -8.15 -18.10
CA ASN A 186 11.90 -9.20 -19.08
C ASN A 186 13.34 -9.12 -19.58
N ASP A 187 13.97 -7.96 -19.55
CA ASP A 187 15.40 -7.75 -19.81
C ASP A 187 16.31 -8.38 -18.73
N ARG A 188 15.73 -8.80 -17.60
CA ARG A 188 16.40 -9.43 -16.46
C ARG A 188 15.88 -10.85 -16.20
N ALA A 189 15.40 -11.53 -17.23
CA ALA A 189 14.76 -12.85 -17.10
C ALA A 189 15.66 -13.92 -16.46
N GLU A 190 16.98 -13.87 -16.72
CA GLU A 190 17.96 -14.79 -16.13
C GLU A 190 18.19 -14.55 -14.63
N ILE A 191 17.91 -13.36 -14.11
CA ILE A 191 17.94 -13.03 -12.68
C ILE A 191 16.59 -13.41 -12.09
N ARG A 192 15.51 -12.90 -12.68
CA ARG A 192 14.15 -13.03 -12.17
C ARG A 192 13.65 -14.48 -12.14
N ARG A 193 13.95 -15.27 -13.16
CA ARG A 193 13.62 -16.71 -13.28
C ARG A 193 12.13 -17.04 -13.10
N LEU A 194 11.27 -16.21 -13.67
CA LEU A 194 9.82 -16.33 -13.63
C LEU A 194 9.28 -16.09 -15.04
N GLU A 195 8.06 -16.55 -15.33
CA GLU A 195 7.41 -16.25 -16.62
C GLU A 195 7.25 -14.74 -16.83
N PRO A 196 7.39 -14.25 -18.08
CA PRO A 196 7.44 -12.81 -18.39
C PRO A 196 6.17 -12.02 -18.02
N TYR A 197 5.07 -12.66 -17.76
CA TYR A 197 3.76 -12.08 -17.49
C TYR A 197 3.17 -12.51 -16.13
N CYS A 198 3.95 -13.22 -15.31
CA CYS A 198 3.50 -13.79 -14.05
C CYS A 198 4.03 -12.99 -12.87
N TYR A 199 3.16 -12.66 -11.92
CA TYR A 199 3.58 -12.26 -10.58
C TYR A 199 3.97 -13.50 -9.77
N GLY A 200 5.12 -13.46 -9.11
CA GLY A 200 5.47 -14.36 -8.03
C GLY A 200 4.92 -13.86 -6.70
N GLN A 201 4.91 -14.70 -5.69
CA GLN A 201 4.54 -14.28 -4.33
C GLN A 201 5.53 -13.27 -3.77
N PHE A 202 6.83 -13.51 -4.00
CA PHE A 202 7.90 -12.61 -3.57
C PHE A 202 9.09 -12.66 -4.52
N THR A 203 9.87 -11.60 -4.49
CA THR A 203 11.20 -11.49 -5.09
C THR A 203 12.22 -11.35 -3.97
N GLU A 204 13.41 -11.96 -4.11
CA GLU A 204 14.46 -11.85 -3.11
C GLU A 204 14.95 -10.40 -3.02
N GLY A 205 15.01 -9.88 -1.79
CA GLY A 205 15.40 -8.51 -1.47
C GLY A 205 16.91 -8.32 -1.40
N LYS A 206 17.33 -7.07 -1.17
CA LYS A 206 18.72 -6.62 -1.19
C LYS A 206 19.67 -7.36 -0.22
N ALA A 207 19.15 -7.98 0.82
CA ALA A 207 19.94 -8.76 1.78
C ALA A 207 20.23 -10.20 1.31
N SER A 208 19.58 -10.66 0.24
CA SER A 208 19.82 -11.99 -0.33
C SER A 208 20.96 -11.99 -1.33
N PRO A 209 21.79 -13.04 -1.39
CA PRO A 209 22.78 -13.23 -2.46
C PRO A 209 22.15 -13.44 -3.84
N ASN A 210 20.84 -13.77 -3.89
CA ASN A 210 20.09 -13.92 -5.15
C ASN A 210 19.13 -12.76 -5.37
N PHE A 211 19.49 -11.55 -5.00
CA PHE A 211 18.67 -10.35 -5.15
C PHE A 211 18.03 -10.27 -6.55
N GLY A 212 16.73 -10.03 -6.60
CA GLY A 212 15.95 -9.96 -7.82
C GLY A 212 15.32 -11.29 -8.28
N ARG A 213 15.68 -12.44 -7.69
CA ARG A 213 15.10 -13.72 -8.04
C ARG A 213 13.69 -13.86 -7.47
N SER A 214 12.70 -14.13 -8.33
CA SER A 214 11.29 -14.30 -7.95
C SER A 214 10.93 -15.77 -7.69
N HIS A 215 9.92 -15.96 -6.84
CA HIS A 215 9.50 -17.29 -6.37
C HIS A 215 7.98 -17.41 -6.27
N VAL A 216 7.53 -18.66 -6.23
CA VAL A 216 6.13 -19.06 -6.03
C VAL A 216 5.23 -18.43 -7.07
N HIS A 217 5.33 -18.98 -8.28
CA HIS A 217 4.59 -18.56 -9.48
C HIS A 217 3.08 -18.67 -9.26
N TRP A 218 2.30 -17.70 -9.69
CA TRP A 218 0.84 -17.68 -9.71
C TRP A 218 0.14 -17.68 -8.34
N LEU A 219 0.80 -18.04 -7.26
CA LEU A 219 0.22 -18.13 -5.92
C LEU A 219 0.34 -16.81 -5.17
N THR A 220 -0.38 -15.80 -5.63
CA THR A 220 -0.34 -14.45 -5.04
C THR A 220 -1.58 -13.63 -5.40
N GLY A 221 -2.03 -12.78 -4.49
CA GLY A 221 -3.05 -11.76 -4.74
C GLY A 221 -2.51 -10.48 -5.39
N THR A 222 -1.28 -10.48 -5.88
CA THR A 222 -0.58 -9.28 -6.37
C THR A 222 -1.30 -8.60 -7.52
N ALA A 223 -1.77 -9.38 -8.50
CA ALA A 223 -2.41 -8.81 -9.69
C ALA A 223 -3.61 -7.92 -9.33
N SER A 224 -4.43 -8.34 -8.36
CA SER A 224 -5.58 -7.55 -7.91
C SER A 224 -5.17 -6.29 -7.14
N THR A 225 -4.20 -6.38 -6.23
CA THR A 225 -3.76 -5.21 -5.45
C THR A 225 -3.03 -4.19 -6.30
N VAL A 226 -2.19 -4.63 -7.25
CA VAL A 226 -1.53 -3.74 -8.20
C VAL A 226 -2.54 -3.11 -9.16
N MET A 227 -3.55 -3.87 -9.62
CA MET A 227 -4.62 -3.31 -10.46
C MET A 227 -5.38 -2.20 -9.72
N VAL A 228 -5.72 -2.40 -8.45
CA VAL A 228 -6.33 -1.35 -7.61
C VAL A 228 -5.37 -0.15 -7.49
N GLY A 229 -4.10 -0.37 -7.18
CA GLY A 229 -3.10 0.69 -7.11
C GLY A 229 -2.98 1.50 -8.41
N CYS A 230 -3.08 0.84 -9.57
CA CYS A 230 -3.03 1.53 -10.86
C CYS A 230 -4.35 2.23 -11.18
N VAL A 231 -5.50 1.55 -11.07
CA VAL A 231 -6.80 2.09 -11.50
C VAL A 231 -7.31 3.14 -10.53
N GLU A 232 -7.32 2.85 -9.24
CA GLU A 232 -7.83 3.76 -8.23
C GLU A 232 -6.78 4.79 -7.77
N GLY A 233 -5.49 4.43 -7.86
CA GLY A 233 -4.37 5.30 -7.54
C GLY A 233 -3.92 6.12 -8.74
N ILE A 234 -3.09 5.55 -9.63
CA ILE A 234 -2.43 6.29 -10.72
C ILE A 234 -3.45 6.91 -11.67
N LEU A 235 -4.43 6.13 -12.16
CA LEU A 235 -5.49 6.65 -13.04
C LEU A 235 -6.59 7.38 -12.27
N GLY A 236 -6.65 7.22 -10.94
CA GLY A 236 -7.51 7.96 -10.05
C GLY A 236 -9.00 7.67 -10.17
N MET A 237 -9.38 6.48 -10.65
CA MET A 237 -10.79 6.11 -10.87
C MET A 237 -11.34 5.34 -9.67
N ARG A 238 -11.98 6.06 -8.76
CA ARG A 238 -12.50 5.51 -7.50
C ARG A 238 -14.02 5.55 -7.47
N PRO A 239 -14.68 4.37 -7.52
CA PRO A 239 -16.13 4.30 -7.36
C PRO A 239 -16.54 4.47 -5.89
N ASP A 240 -17.64 5.18 -5.66
CA ASP A 240 -18.31 5.25 -4.37
C ASP A 240 -19.82 5.02 -4.51
N PHE A 241 -20.60 5.24 -3.45
CA PHE A 241 -22.06 5.10 -3.50
C PHE A 241 -22.74 6.13 -4.39
N TYR A 242 -22.13 7.28 -4.61
CA TYR A 242 -22.73 8.41 -5.33
C TYR A 242 -22.27 8.51 -6.78
N GLY A 243 -21.11 7.96 -7.11
CA GLY A 243 -20.58 8.08 -8.46
C GLY A 243 -19.20 7.47 -8.69
N LEU A 244 -18.50 8.05 -9.65
CA LEU A 244 -17.11 7.76 -9.97
C LEU A 244 -16.27 9.02 -9.75
N HIS A 245 -15.41 8.97 -8.73
CA HIS A 245 -14.41 10.00 -8.53
C HIS A 245 -13.27 9.82 -9.51
N ILE A 246 -12.82 10.91 -10.13
CA ILE A 246 -11.69 10.93 -11.06
C ILE A 246 -10.67 11.92 -10.53
N ALA A 247 -9.58 11.40 -9.97
CA ALA A 247 -8.49 12.17 -9.36
C ALA A 247 -7.14 11.54 -9.75
N PRO A 248 -6.69 11.73 -10.99
CA PRO A 248 -5.47 11.08 -11.50
C PRO A 248 -4.21 11.59 -10.80
N SER A 249 -3.28 10.67 -10.58
CA SER A 249 -1.92 10.93 -10.08
C SER A 249 -0.92 10.28 -11.04
N ILE A 250 -0.90 10.77 -12.28
CA ILE A 250 -0.07 10.25 -13.36
C ILE A 250 1.36 10.81 -13.33
N PRO A 251 2.34 10.12 -13.93
CA PRO A 251 3.69 10.65 -14.10
C PRO A 251 3.68 11.99 -14.85
N LYS A 252 4.55 12.90 -14.46
CA LYS A 252 4.72 14.19 -15.14
C LYS A 252 5.09 14.05 -16.62
N ALA A 253 5.73 12.94 -16.99
CA ALA A 253 6.11 12.66 -18.37
C ALA A 253 4.96 12.21 -19.28
N TRP A 254 3.78 11.92 -18.72
CA TRP A 254 2.61 11.56 -19.53
C TRP A 254 1.85 12.81 -19.96
N ASP A 255 1.54 12.92 -21.25
CA ASP A 255 0.71 14.00 -21.77
C ASP A 255 -0.76 13.86 -21.35
N GLY A 256 -1.14 12.68 -20.90
CA GLY A 256 -2.49 12.31 -20.44
C GLY A 256 -2.80 10.85 -20.76
N PHE A 257 -4.09 10.53 -20.71
CA PHE A 257 -4.60 9.20 -21.11
C PHE A 257 -6.08 9.28 -21.49
N GLU A 258 -6.56 8.26 -22.18
CA GLU A 258 -7.96 8.05 -22.49
C GLU A 258 -8.43 6.69 -22.01
N ILE A 259 -9.66 6.62 -21.50
CA ILE A 259 -10.29 5.37 -21.05
C ILE A 259 -11.74 5.31 -21.49
N GLU A 260 -12.13 4.18 -22.05
CA GLU A 260 -13.50 3.76 -22.21
C GLU A 260 -13.91 2.86 -21.05
N LYS A 261 -15.01 3.19 -20.38
CA LYS A 261 -15.46 2.47 -19.19
C LYS A 261 -16.97 2.40 -19.10
N ASP A 262 -17.49 1.20 -18.94
CA ASP A 262 -18.88 1.02 -18.53
C ASP A 262 -18.99 1.17 -17.00
N PHE A 263 -19.86 2.05 -16.56
CA PHE A 263 -20.08 2.29 -15.14
C PHE A 263 -21.56 2.53 -14.84
N ARG A 264 -22.18 1.64 -14.07
CA ARG A 264 -23.58 1.73 -13.62
C ARG A 264 -24.59 2.03 -14.75
N GLY A 265 -24.43 1.34 -15.88
CA GLY A 265 -25.32 1.47 -17.04
C GLY A 265 -25.02 2.64 -17.98
N CYS A 266 -23.98 3.41 -17.68
CA CYS A 266 -23.48 4.48 -18.56
C CYS A 266 -22.17 4.04 -19.21
N HIS A 267 -21.99 4.35 -20.48
CA HIS A 267 -20.71 4.25 -21.15
C HIS A 267 -19.98 5.60 -21.04
N LEU A 268 -18.79 5.58 -20.45
CA LEU A 268 -17.98 6.76 -20.19
C LEU A 268 -16.76 6.76 -21.10
N HIS A 269 -16.54 7.87 -21.81
CA HIS A 269 -15.27 8.18 -22.45
C HIS A 269 -14.57 9.26 -21.62
N ILE A 270 -13.47 8.90 -20.98
CA ILE A 270 -12.75 9.76 -20.04
C ILE A 270 -11.43 10.15 -20.69
N VAL A 271 -11.23 11.45 -20.90
CA VAL A 271 -10.00 12.02 -21.46
C VAL A 271 -9.34 12.87 -20.39
N VAL A 272 -8.15 12.49 -19.97
CA VAL A 272 -7.31 13.26 -19.05
C VAL A 272 -6.16 13.86 -19.83
N LYS A 273 -5.98 15.18 -19.72
CA LYS A 273 -4.85 15.92 -20.31
C LYS A 273 -3.98 16.45 -19.19
N ASN A 274 -2.68 16.25 -19.32
CA ASN A 274 -1.66 16.77 -18.41
C ASN A 274 -0.86 17.85 -19.16
N PRO A 275 -1.32 19.10 -19.20
CA PRO A 275 -0.57 20.16 -19.83
C PRO A 275 0.74 20.36 -19.05
N ALA A 276 1.84 20.55 -19.75
CA ALA A 276 3.20 20.65 -19.20
C ALA A 276 3.42 21.80 -18.17
N VAL A 277 2.35 22.54 -17.83
CA VAL A 277 2.32 23.62 -16.83
C VAL A 277 1.05 23.49 -15.97
N SER A 278 1.21 22.95 -14.80
CA SER A 278 0.48 23.14 -13.52
C SER A 278 -1.04 22.93 -13.39
N TYR A 279 -1.83 22.51 -14.37
CA TYR A 279 -3.25 22.20 -14.15
C TYR A 279 -3.72 20.98 -14.93
N THR A 280 -4.28 20.01 -14.24
CA THR A 280 -5.02 18.89 -14.84
C THR A 280 -6.44 19.38 -15.13
N HIS A 281 -6.83 19.47 -16.40
CA HIS A 281 -8.22 19.78 -16.80
C HIS A 281 -8.95 18.48 -17.12
N LEU A 282 -10.06 18.26 -16.41
CA LEU A 282 -11.00 17.18 -16.70
C LEU A 282 -12.09 17.72 -17.64
N THR A 283 -12.17 17.18 -18.84
CA THR A 283 -13.31 17.42 -19.73
C THR A 283 -14.17 16.16 -19.78
N LEU A 284 -15.38 16.24 -19.25
CA LEU A 284 -16.40 15.18 -19.39
C LEU A 284 -17.34 15.60 -20.52
N PRO A 285 -17.32 14.94 -21.68
CA PRO A 285 -18.42 15.09 -22.63
C PRO A 285 -19.64 14.35 -22.06
N THR A 286 -20.60 15.08 -21.56
CA THR A 286 -21.93 14.56 -21.23
C THR A 286 -22.70 14.29 -22.51
N THR A 287 -22.74 13.07 -22.98
CA THR A 287 -23.80 12.61 -23.87
C THR A 287 -24.91 12.01 -23.02
N SER A 288 -25.78 12.88 -22.49
CA SER A 288 -27.11 12.45 -22.08
C SER A 288 -27.88 12.07 -23.34
N ARG A 289 -28.12 10.79 -23.55
CA ARG A 289 -29.25 10.36 -24.39
C ARG A 289 -30.38 9.92 -23.46
N VAL A 290 -31.45 10.65 -23.55
CA VAL A 290 -32.79 10.36 -23.04
C VAL A 290 -33.28 9.02 -23.61
#